data_375c83e2a0a55486c8e29b808452126d
#
_entry.id   375c83e2a0a55486c8e29b808452126d
#
_cell.length_a   1.000
_cell.length_b   1.000
_cell.length_c   1.000
_cell.angle_alpha   90.00
_cell.angle_beta   90.00
_cell.angle_gamma   90.00
#
_symmetry.space_group_name_H-M   'P 1'
#
loop_
_entity.id
_entity.type
_entity.pdbx_description
1 polymer ?
#
loop_
_entity_poly.entity_id
_entity_poly.type
_entity_poly.pdbx_seq_one_letter_code
_entity_poly.pdbx_strand_id
1 'polypeptide(L)'
;MEDRETKYLAAVFGVVIFVILLIIVLALINTSTAFNHADYDVPTSITTTTKHELNENDKISYNANLSEKNFLIAINNVIKGKISYNGVDLLDNDETKFIFIYSYLKNREDIDKIDSTLIQNYAMRIFRINLDSNQISPYYSDDNYYYEIDNKIQYILKVTDIREKENFTYIDVDILGYSEELIDSSITNYSNNLIIKTGTIIAQNIDGQLYLSSFTLENREDER
;
A
#
# COMPACT_ATOMS: atom_id res chain seq x y z
N MET A 1 -56.75 -24.49 -0.57
CA MET A 1 -56.45 -23.04 -0.40
C MET A 1 -54.96 -22.78 -0.10
N GLU A 2 -54.26 -23.63 0.62
CA GLU A 2 -52.84 -23.53 0.99
C GLU A 2 -51.86 -23.48 -0.20
N ASP A 3 -52.17 -24.15 -1.29
CA ASP A 3 -51.24 -24.26 -2.45
C ASP A 3 -51.14 -22.95 -3.28
N ARG A 4 -52.08 -22.05 -3.18
CA ARG A 4 -52.09 -20.77 -3.90
C ARG A 4 -51.25 -19.70 -3.16
N GLU A 5 -51.33 -19.68 -1.84
CA GLU A 5 -50.56 -18.73 -1.02
C GLU A 5 -49.07 -19.04 -1.04
N THR A 6 -48.70 -20.33 -0.99
CA THR A 6 -47.30 -20.78 -1.07
C THR A 6 -46.67 -20.43 -2.41
N LYS A 7 -47.42 -20.57 -3.53
CA LYS A 7 -46.93 -20.16 -4.87
C LYS A 7 -46.79 -18.64 -5.00
N TYR A 8 -47.69 -17.88 -4.36
CA TYR A 8 -47.59 -16.42 -4.35
C TYR A 8 -46.41 -15.93 -3.53
N LEU A 9 -46.18 -16.56 -2.37
CA LEU A 9 -45.03 -16.24 -1.52
C LEU A 9 -43.71 -16.56 -2.24
N ALA A 10 -43.59 -17.69 -2.89
CA ALA A 10 -42.42 -18.09 -3.67
C ALA A 10 -42.15 -17.13 -4.85
N ALA A 11 -43.21 -16.67 -5.54
CA ALA A 11 -43.06 -15.71 -6.61
C ALA A 11 -42.61 -14.34 -6.11
N VAL A 12 -43.12 -13.86 -4.97
CA VAL A 12 -42.71 -12.60 -4.35
C VAL A 12 -41.26 -12.68 -3.88
N PHE A 13 -40.84 -13.79 -3.23
CA PHE A 13 -39.47 -14.03 -2.85
C PHE A 13 -38.50 -14.05 -4.05
N GLY A 14 -38.91 -14.71 -5.14
CA GLY A 14 -38.13 -14.74 -6.39
C GLY A 14 -37.90 -13.35 -6.98
N VAL A 15 -38.94 -12.50 -6.98
CA VAL A 15 -38.85 -11.12 -7.46
C VAL A 15 -37.93 -10.28 -6.56
N VAL A 16 -38.01 -10.41 -5.23
CA VAL A 16 -37.15 -9.68 -4.29
C VAL A 16 -35.69 -10.08 -4.47
N ILE A 17 -35.39 -11.38 -4.58
CA ILE A 17 -34.02 -11.85 -4.82
C ILE A 17 -33.50 -11.34 -6.16
N PHE A 18 -34.32 -11.35 -7.22
CA PHE A 18 -33.94 -10.84 -8.53
C PHE A 18 -33.62 -9.34 -8.50
N VAL A 19 -34.41 -8.53 -7.79
CA VAL A 19 -34.19 -7.10 -7.64
C VAL A 19 -32.89 -6.83 -6.87
N ILE A 20 -32.61 -7.58 -5.81
CA ILE A 20 -31.35 -7.46 -5.04
C ILE A 20 -30.14 -7.81 -5.92
N LEU A 21 -30.20 -8.90 -6.68
CA LEU A 21 -29.15 -9.28 -7.63
C LEU A 21 -28.95 -8.22 -8.71
N LEU A 22 -30.03 -7.63 -9.24
CA LEU A 22 -29.96 -6.58 -10.22
C LEU A 22 -29.26 -5.32 -9.66
N ILE A 23 -29.56 -4.94 -8.41
CA ILE A 23 -28.91 -3.81 -7.73
C ILE A 23 -27.41 -4.08 -7.54
N ILE A 24 -27.05 -5.31 -7.15
CA ILE A 24 -25.64 -5.71 -6.99
C ILE A 24 -24.91 -5.65 -8.34
N VAL A 25 -25.52 -6.17 -9.40
CA VAL A 25 -24.93 -6.13 -10.76
C VAL A 25 -24.82 -4.70 -11.26
N LEU A 26 -25.81 -3.84 -11.05
CA LEU A 26 -25.75 -2.42 -11.42
C LEU A 26 -24.71 -1.65 -10.60
N ALA A 27 -24.53 -1.97 -9.32
CA ALA A 27 -23.47 -1.41 -8.49
C ALA A 27 -22.08 -1.84 -9.00
N LEU A 28 -21.91 -3.11 -9.38
CA LEU A 28 -20.66 -3.62 -9.96
C LEU A 28 -20.38 -3.01 -11.34
N ILE A 29 -21.40 -2.79 -12.18
CA ILE A 29 -21.26 -2.14 -13.49
C ILE A 29 -20.92 -0.65 -13.29
N ASN A 30 -21.57 0.06 -12.37
CA ASN A 30 -21.26 1.47 -12.09
C ASN A 30 -19.84 1.66 -11.51
N THR A 31 -19.34 0.72 -10.73
CA THR A 31 -17.94 0.75 -10.29
C THR A 31 -16.97 0.42 -11.42
N SER A 32 -17.36 -0.39 -12.42
CA SER A 32 -16.51 -0.70 -13.57
C SER A 32 -16.61 0.34 -14.70
N THR A 33 -17.74 1.05 -14.85
CA THR A 33 -17.89 2.12 -15.86
C THR A 33 -17.31 3.47 -15.42
N ALA A 34 -17.12 3.71 -14.11
CA ALA A 34 -16.33 4.82 -13.63
C ALA A 34 -14.84 4.73 -14.05
N PHE A 35 -14.39 3.54 -14.48
CA PHE A 35 -13.01 3.29 -14.94
C PHE A 35 -12.82 3.40 -16.46
N ASN A 36 -13.86 3.62 -17.28
CA ASN A 36 -13.75 3.47 -18.75
C ASN A 36 -14.03 4.72 -19.59
N HIS A 37 -14.03 5.93 -19.06
CA HIS A 37 -14.09 7.13 -19.88
C HIS A 37 -13.10 8.19 -19.39
N ALA A 38 -11.84 8.04 -19.81
CA ALA A 38 -10.95 9.15 -20.07
C ALA A 38 -10.47 9.01 -21.50
N ASP A 39 -11.03 9.83 -22.41
CA ASP A 39 -10.48 10.07 -23.74
C ASP A 39 -9.08 10.64 -23.55
N TYR A 40 -8.08 9.85 -23.97
CA TYR A 40 -6.69 10.29 -24.03
C TYR A 40 -6.44 11.01 -25.34
N ASP A 41 -6.58 12.33 -25.32
CA ASP A 41 -5.78 13.16 -26.20
C ASP A 41 -4.32 13.08 -25.73
N VAL A 42 -3.47 12.49 -26.56
CA VAL A 42 -2.03 12.41 -26.34
C VAL A 42 -1.44 13.82 -26.57
N PRO A 43 -1.01 14.56 -25.56
CA PRO A 43 -0.23 15.76 -25.79
C PRO A 43 1.20 15.36 -26.06
N THR A 44 1.65 15.67 -27.26
CA THR A 44 3.05 15.68 -27.69
C THR A 44 3.89 16.49 -26.68
N SER A 45 4.85 15.80 -26.04
CA SER A 45 6.07 16.30 -25.39
C SER A 45 6.09 17.76 -24.89
N ILE A 46 5.95 17.94 -23.57
CA ILE A 46 6.77 18.90 -22.81
C ILE A 46 7.05 18.26 -21.45
N THR A 47 8.32 17.96 -21.19
CA THR A 47 8.82 17.49 -19.92
C THR A 47 8.76 18.65 -18.91
N THR A 48 7.60 18.91 -18.35
CA THR A 48 7.47 19.84 -17.25
C THR A 48 7.41 19.00 -15.99
N THR A 49 8.50 19.01 -15.23
CA THR A 49 8.47 18.56 -13.83
C THR A 49 7.58 19.54 -13.10
N THR A 50 6.31 19.18 -12.94
CA THR A 50 5.39 19.98 -12.15
C THR A 50 5.79 19.73 -10.70
N LYS A 51 6.54 20.66 -10.12
CA LYS A 51 6.75 20.68 -8.68
C LYS A 51 5.38 20.99 -8.08
N HIS A 52 4.70 19.98 -7.59
CA HIS A 52 3.49 20.17 -6.83
C HIS A 52 3.92 20.82 -5.51
N GLU A 53 3.51 22.08 -5.29
CA GLU A 53 3.73 22.69 -3.99
C GLU A 53 2.81 21.96 -2.99
N LEU A 54 3.41 21.11 -2.16
CA LEU A 54 2.73 20.41 -1.10
C LEU A 54 2.02 21.41 -0.20
N ASN A 55 0.72 21.31 -0.16
CA ASN A 55 -0.02 21.93 0.92
C ASN A 55 0.00 21.02 2.17
N GLU A 56 -0.27 21.59 3.33
CA GLU A 56 -0.24 20.87 4.61
C GLU A 56 -1.23 19.69 4.63
N ASN A 57 -2.38 19.82 3.96
CA ASN A 57 -3.38 18.76 3.87
C ASN A 57 -2.86 17.55 3.08
N ASP A 58 -2.05 17.76 2.04
CA ASP A 58 -1.45 16.67 1.27
C ASP A 58 -0.50 15.87 2.17
N LYS A 59 0.37 16.55 2.93
CA LYS A 59 1.27 15.90 3.90
C LYS A 59 0.51 15.09 4.94
N ILE A 60 -0.57 15.65 5.50
CA ILE A 60 -1.42 14.95 6.48
C ILE A 60 -2.02 13.69 5.88
N SER A 61 -2.53 13.76 4.65
CA SER A 61 -3.12 12.61 3.95
C SER A 61 -2.11 11.49 3.72
N TYR A 62 -0.91 11.83 3.22
CA TYR A 62 0.13 10.83 3.02
C TYR A 62 0.68 10.27 4.36
N ASN A 63 0.87 11.14 5.36
CA ASN A 63 1.27 10.71 6.69
C ASN A 63 0.26 9.76 7.33
N ALA A 64 -1.06 9.97 7.12
CA ALA A 64 -2.10 9.06 7.62
C ALA A 64 -1.93 7.65 7.03
N ASN A 65 -1.66 7.54 5.72
CA ASN A 65 -1.42 6.27 5.06
C ASN A 65 -0.12 5.60 5.55
N LEU A 66 0.97 6.37 5.69
CA LEU A 66 2.26 5.86 6.17
C LEU A 66 2.24 5.53 7.67
N SER A 67 1.31 6.09 8.44
CA SER A 67 1.14 5.81 9.87
C SER A 67 0.17 4.67 10.16
N GLU A 68 -0.43 4.06 9.13
CA GLU A 68 -1.26 2.87 9.29
C GLU A 68 -0.43 1.74 9.92
N LYS A 69 -0.97 1.14 10.99
CA LYS A 69 -0.23 0.20 11.85
C LYS A 69 0.39 -0.96 11.07
N ASN A 70 -0.37 -1.57 10.17
CA ASN A 70 0.11 -2.73 9.41
C ASN A 70 1.21 -2.33 8.42
N PHE A 71 1.09 -1.12 7.83
CA PHE A 71 2.14 -0.55 6.98
C PHE A 71 3.41 -0.28 7.78
N LEU A 72 3.30 0.36 8.96
CA LEU A 72 4.45 0.62 9.84
C LEU A 72 5.16 -0.66 10.27
N ILE A 73 4.41 -1.71 10.64
CA ILE A 73 5.01 -3.00 10.98
C ILE A 73 5.72 -3.59 9.75
N ALA A 74 5.09 -3.56 8.58
CA ALA A 74 5.67 -4.09 7.35
C ALA A 74 6.97 -3.38 7.00
N ILE A 75 6.97 -2.05 6.98
CA ILE A 75 8.16 -1.28 6.62
C ILE A 75 9.28 -1.41 7.66
N ASN A 76 8.95 -1.50 8.96
CA ASN A 76 9.93 -1.70 10.02
C ASN A 76 10.65 -3.05 9.89
N ASN A 77 9.96 -4.14 9.49
CA ASN A 77 10.60 -5.42 9.22
C ASN A 77 11.53 -5.37 8.01
N VAL A 78 11.24 -4.57 6.99
CA VAL A 78 12.11 -4.37 5.83
C VAL A 78 13.32 -3.49 6.17
N ILE A 79 13.13 -2.43 6.97
CA ILE A 79 14.22 -1.54 7.43
C ILE A 79 15.15 -2.25 8.41
N LYS A 80 14.65 -3.22 9.18
CA LYS A 80 15.39 -3.91 10.23
C LYS A 80 16.77 -4.39 9.75
N GLY A 81 17.82 -3.94 10.41
CA GLY A 81 19.22 -4.26 10.05
C GLY A 81 19.76 -3.49 8.84
N LYS A 82 18.96 -2.71 8.15
CA LYS A 82 19.35 -1.94 6.95
C LYS A 82 19.40 -0.42 7.19
N ILE A 83 19.00 0.07 8.35
CA ILE A 83 18.90 1.51 8.64
C ILE A 83 20.24 2.26 8.48
N SER A 84 21.38 1.57 8.66
CA SER A 84 22.70 2.15 8.48
C SER A 84 23.15 2.24 7.02
N TYR A 85 22.45 1.59 6.10
CA TYR A 85 22.83 1.58 4.69
C TYR A 85 22.44 2.91 4.04
N ASN A 86 23.13 3.24 2.94
CA ASN A 86 22.89 4.46 2.16
C ASN A 86 22.81 4.12 0.68
N GLY A 87 21.82 4.72 -0.01
CA GLY A 87 21.59 4.49 -1.43
C GLY A 87 21.10 3.07 -1.75
N VAL A 88 20.53 2.36 -0.77
CA VAL A 88 20.03 0.99 -0.95
C VAL A 88 18.53 1.02 -1.10
N ASP A 89 18.03 0.41 -2.18
CA ASP A 89 16.61 0.12 -2.31
C ASP A 89 16.24 -1.06 -1.39
N LEU A 90 15.37 -0.81 -0.45
CA LEU A 90 14.90 -1.81 0.51
C LEU A 90 13.96 -2.84 -0.12
N LEU A 91 13.42 -2.56 -1.29
CA LEU A 91 12.44 -3.37 -2.01
C LEU A 91 12.99 -3.89 -3.35
N ASP A 92 14.31 -4.05 -3.45
CA ASP A 92 15.02 -4.41 -4.68
C ASP A 92 14.78 -5.85 -5.16
N ASN A 93 14.37 -6.76 -4.25
CA ASN A 93 14.18 -8.18 -4.55
C ASN A 93 12.86 -8.73 -4.00
N ASP A 94 12.50 -9.92 -4.45
CA ASP A 94 11.21 -10.54 -4.11
C ASP A 94 11.15 -11.02 -2.66
N GLU A 95 12.28 -11.34 -2.05
CA GLU A 95 12.36 -11.70 -0.64
C GLU A 95 11.93 -10.53 0.25
N THR A 96 12.46 -9.33 0.01
CA THR A 96 12.09 -8.14 0.80
C THR A 96 10.65 -7.70 0.57
N LYS A 97 10.15 -7.81 -0.67
CA LYS A 97 8.73 -7.59 -0.98
C LYS A 97 7.84 -8.63 -0.28
N PHE A 98 8.26 -9.90 -0.25
CA PHE A 98 7.56 -10.95 0.50
C PHE A 98 7.52 -10.62 2.00
N ILE A 99 8.65 -10.23 2.61
CA ILE A 99 8.72 -9.84 4.02
C ILE A 99 7.75 -8.68 4.31
N PHE A 100 7.69 -7.69 3.42
CA PHE A 100 6.73 -6.59 3.53
C PHE A 100 5.29 -7.09 3.53
N ILE A 101 4.90 -7.88 2.50
CA ILE A 101 3.52 -8.39 2.35
C ILE A 101 3.15 -9.28 3.54
N TYR A 102 4.02 -10.19 3.93
CA TYR A 102 3.77 -11.12 5.03
C TYR A 102 3.56 -10.36 6.34
N SER A 103 4.44 -9.39 6.65
CA SER A 103 4.34 -8.57 7.86
C SER A 103 3.07 -7.70 7.86
N TYR A 104 2.68 -7.17 6.70
CA TYR A 104 1.44 -6.42 6.52
C TYR A 104 0.20 -7.27 6.81
N LEU A 105 0.18 -8.50 6.31
CA LEU A 105 -0.95 -9.42 6.44
C LEU A 105 -1.08 -10.04 7.84
N LYS A 106 0.04 -10.40 8.45
CA LYS A 106 0.07 -11.17 9.71
C LYS A 106 -0.63 -10.48 10.88
N ASN A 107 -0.73 -9.16 10.83
CA ASN A 107 -1.38 -8.37 11.89
C ASN A 107 -2.86 -8.09 11.62
N ARG A 108 -3.42 -8.63 10.55
CA ARG A 108 -4.85 -8.51 10.27
C ARG A 108 -5.61 -9.60 11.01
N GLU A 109 -6.61 -9.21 11.81
CA GLU A 109 -7.40 -10.12 12.66
C GLU A 109 -8.21 -11.16 11.88
N ASP A 110 -8.51 -10.87 10.61
CA ASP A 110 -9.30 -11.72 9.73
C ASP A 110 -8.49 -12.74 8.92
N ILE A 111 -7.16 -12.83 9.16
CA ILE A 111 -6.27 -13.72 8.40
C ILE A 111 -5.64 -14.79 9.29
N ASP A 112 -6.19 -16.00 9.23
CA ASP A 112 -5.68 -17.16 9.97
C ASP A 112 -4.48 -17.82 9.27
N LYS A 113 -4.51 -17.88 7.93
CA LYS A 113 -3.50 -18.54 7.10
C LYS A 113 -3.00 -17.63 6.00
N ILE A 114 -1.71 -17.65 5.76
CA ILE A 114 -1.05 -16.90 4.70
C ILE A 114 -0.51 -17.91 3.68
N ASP A 115 -1.34 -18.23 2.71
CA ASP A 115 -1.02 -19.14 1.61
C ASP A 115 -0.41 -18.42 0.40
N SER A 116 0.01 -19.20 -0.59
CA SER A 116 0.62 -18.70 -1.82
C SER A 116 -0.31 -17.76 -2.60
N THR A 117 -1.61 -18.08 -2.66
CA THR A 117 -2.58 -17.28 -3.40
C THR A 117 -2.73 -15.90 -2.77
N LEU A 118 -2.79 -15.84 -1.44
CA LEU A 118 -2.93 -14.60 -0.70
C LEU A 118 -1.68 -13.70 -0.89
N ILE A 119 -0.48 -14.28 -0.79
CA ILE A 119 0.79 -13.57 -1.02
C ILE A 119 0.84 -13.00 -2.44
N GLN A 120 0.55 -13.81 -3.48
CA GLN A 120 0.59 -13.36 -4.87
C GLN A 120 -0.46 -12.27 -5.16
N ASN A 121 -1.68 -12.41 -4.61
CA ASN A 121 -2.72 -11.39 -4.76
C ASN A 121 -2.28 -10.03 -4.17
N TYR A 122 -1.60 -10.05 -3.01
CA TYR A 122 -1.10 -8.82 -2.40
C TYR A 122 0.15 -8.29 -3.13
N ALA A 123 1.00 -9.15 -3.68
CA ALA A 123 2.11 -8.73 -4.53
C ALA A 123 1.60 -7.98 -5.78
N MET A 124 0.58 -8.51 -6.43
CA MET A 124 -0.10 -7.83 -7.54
C MET A 124 -0.75 -6.52 -7.12
N ARG A 125 -1.38 -6.47 -5.94
CA ARG A 125 -2.09 -5.28 -5.46
C ARG A 125 -1.16 -4.16 -5.03
N ILE A 126 -0.03 -4.49 -4.38
CA ILE A 126 0.89 -3.50 -3.79
C ILE A 126 2.00 -3.13 -4.78
N PHE A 127 2.59 -4.12 -5.46
CA PHE A 127 3.79 -3.95 -6.30
C PHE A 127 3.52 -4.15 -7.80
N ARG A 128 2.34 -4.66 -8.17
CA ARG A 128 1.98 -5.07 -9.54
C ARG A 128 2.92 -6.11 -10.15
N ILE A 129 3.39 -7.04 -9.35
CA ILE A 129 4.26 -8.14 -9.78
C ILE A 129 3.75 -9.49 -9.28
N ASN A 130 4.26 -10.58 -9.90
CA ASN A 130 4.23 -11.90 -9.30
C ASN A 130 5.61 -12.16 -8.67
N LEU A 131 5.63 -12.55 -7.40
CA LEU A 131 6.87 -12.91 -6.73
C LEU A 131 7.44 -14.21 -7.28
N ASP A 132 8.77 -14.28 -7.45
CA ASP A 132 9.45 -15.52 -7.81
C ASP A 132 9.36 -16.52 -6.66
N SER A 133 8.66 -17.64 -6.90
CA SER A 133 8.49 -18.71 -5.92
C SER A 133 9.79 -19.31 -5.43
N ASN A 134 10.87 -19.26 -6.24
CA ASN A 134 12.17 -19.77 -5.82
C ASN A 134 12.81 -18.89 -4.74
N GLN A 135 12.63 -17.56 -4.84
CA GLN A 135 13.19 -16.61 -3.87
C GLN A 135 12.48 -16.67 -2.52
N ILE A 136 11.17 -17.00 -2.52
CA ILE A 136 10.37 -17.07 -1.29
C ILE A 136 10.14 -18.50 -0.77
N SER A 137 10.62 -19.52 -1.50
CA SER A 137 10.50 -20.94 -1.10
C SER A 137 11.07 -21.27 0.28
N PRO A 138 12.15 -20.62 0.79
CA PRO A 138 12.66 -20.89 2.13
C PRO A 138 11.65 -20.62 3.25
N TYR A 139 10.63 -19.81 2.98
CA TYR A 139 9.60 -19.44 3.94
C TYR A 139 8.32 -20.28 3.84
N TYR A 140 8.26 -21.24 2.90
CA TYR A 140 7.08 -22.06 2.63
C TYR A 140 7.16 -23.43 3.30
N SER A 141 6.17 -23.79 4.10
CA SER A 141 6.01 -25.10 4.73
C SER A 141 4.54 -25.40 4.98
N ASP A 142 4.14 -26.67 4.85
CA ASP A 142 2.78 -27.15 5.17
C ASP A 142 1.65 -26.32 4.54
N ASP A 143 1.79 -26.00 3.26
CA ASP A 143 0.86 -25.20 2.46
C ASP A 143 0.68 -23.74 2.92
N ASN A 144 1.58 -23.24 3.76
CA ASN A 144 1.56 -21.86 4.25
C ASN A 144 2.95 -21.22 4.23
N TYR A 145 2.98 -19.89 4.25
CA TYR A 145 4.20 -19.13 4.45
C TYR A 145 4.41 -18.81 5.92
N TYR A 146 5.66 -18.83 6.34
CA TYR A 146 6.10 -18.49 7.70
C TYR A 146 7.30 -17.55 7.65
N TYR A 147 7.21 -16.46 8.37
CA TYR A 147 8.30 -15.54 8.62
C TYR A 147 8.20 -15.00 10.04
N GLU A 148 9.32 -14.90 10.75
CA GLU A 148 9.35 -14.32 12.10
C GLU A 148 9.33 -12.81 11.99
N ILE A 149 8.18 -12.21 12.25
CA ILE A 149 8.01 -10.76 12.22
C ILE A 149 8.27 -10.15 13.60
N ASP A 150 8.84 -8.94 13.59
CA ASP A 150 8.89 -8.07 14.74
C ASP A 150 7.68 -7.13 14.72
N ASN A 151 6.79 -7.26 15.69
CA ASN A 151 5.60 -6.41 15.82
C ASN A 151 5.92 -5.05 16.46
N LYS A 152 7.19 -4.82 16.84
CA LYS A 152 7.63 -3.58 17.45
C LYS A 152 7.89 -2.54 16.35
N ILE A 153 7.16 -1.45 16.41
CA ILE A 153 7.44 -0.26 15.60
C ILE A 153 8.62 0.47 16.25
N GLN A 154 9.72 0.60 15.51
CA GLN A 154 10.92 1.30 15.96
C GLN A 154 11.10 2.63 15.22
N TYR A 155 10.56 2.71 14.00
CA TYR A 155 10.70 3.85 13.11
C TYR A 155 9.32 4.27 12.60
N ILE A 156 9.14 5.57 12.44
CA ILE A 156 7.99 6.17 11.77
C ILE A 156 8.48 7.00 10.60
N LEU A 157 7.64 7.15 9.58
CA LEU A 157 7.93 7.91 8.37
C LEU A 157 7.09 9.17 8.35
N LYS A 158 7.72 10.29 8.00
CA LYS A 158 7.04 11.58 7.82
C LYS A 158 7.39 12.16 6.47
N VAL A 159 6.36 12.52 5.71
CA VAL A 159 6.50 13.09 4.38
C VAL A 159 7.09 14.49 4.47
N THR A 160 8.15 14.73 3.72
CA THR A 160 8.81 16.03 3.60
C THR A 160 8.52 16.70 2.27
N ASP A 161 8.51 15.93 1.16
CA ASP A 161 8.21 16.42 -0.18
C ASP A 161 7.51 15.35 -1.03
N ILE A 162 6.75 15.77 -2.04
CA ILE A 162 6.15 14.89 -3.05
C ILE A 162 6.45 15.51 -4.41
N ARG A 163 6.92 14.69 -5.33
CA ARG A 163 7.22 15.07 -6.70
C ARG A 163 6.60 14.09 -7.67
N GLU A 164 5.93 14.60 -8.68
CA GLU A 164 5.39 13.78 -9.75
C GLU A 164 6.25 13.97 -11.00
N LYS A 165 6.62 12.87 -11.63
CA LYS A 165 7.33 12.86 -12.90
C LYS A 165 6.83 11.71 -13.75
N GLU A 166 6.24 12.04 -14.90
CA GLU A 166 5.61 11.06 -15.78
C GLU A 166 4.53 10.28 -15.02
N ASN A 167 4.66 8.97 -14.93
CA ASN A 167 3.76 8.07 -14.21
C ASN A 167 4.35 7.63 -12.85
N PHE A 168 5.32 8.36 -12.31
CA PHE A 168 5.89 8.07 -10.99
C PHE A 168 5.64 9.20 -10.01
N THR A 169 5.30 8.82 -8.77
CA THR A 169 5.24 9.70 -7.62
C THR A 169 6.41 9.38 -6.69
N TYR A 170 7.22 10.39 -6.41
CA TYR A 170 8.35 10.33 -5.49
C TYR A 170 7.91 10.98 -4.19
N ILE A 171 7.99 10.25 -3.10
CA ILE A 171 7.58 10.69 -1.77
C ILE A 171 8.83 10.68 -0.90
N ASP A 172 9.39 11.86 -0.65
CA ASP A 172 10.53 12.01 0.23
C ASP A 172 10.04 11.97 1.68
N VAL A 173 10.75 11.23 2.52
CA VAL A 173 10.38 11.00 3.90
C VAL A 173 11.55 11.15 4.84
N ASP A 174 11.27 11.71 6.02
CA ASP A 174 12.14 11.57 7.18
C ASP A 174 11.78 10.30 7.94
N ILE A 175 12.80 9.58 8.39
CA ILE A 175 12.67 8.39 9.23
C ILE A 175 13.07 8.79 10.64
N LEU A 176 12.11 8.73 11.53
CA LEU A 176 12.20 9.15 12.92
C LEU A 176 12.17 7.94 13.85
N GLY A 177 12.77 8.06 15.04
CA GLY A 177 12.53 7.10 16.11
C GLY A 177 11.06 7.10 16.54
N TYR A 178 10.58 5.92 16.98
CA TYR A 178 9.20 5.78 17.43
C TYR A 178 8.88 6.71 18.60
N SER A 179 7.77 7.43 18.49
CA SER A 179 7.10 8.16 19.54
C SER A 179 5.59 8.13 19.31
N GLU A 180 4.80 7.94 20.36
CA GLU A 180 3.34 7.95 20.24
C GLU A 180 2.81 9.28 19.69
N GLU A 181 3.41 10.40 20.10
CA GLU A 181 3.04 11.71 19.60
C GLU A 181 3.31 11.87 18.08
N LEU A 182 4.42 11.32 17.61
CA LEU A 182 4.82 11.45 16.21
C LEU A 182 4.04 10.53 15.26
N ILE A 183 3.28 9.54 15.76
CA ILE A 183 2.37 8.73 14.93
C ILE A 183 1.22 9.59 14.40
N ASP A 184 0.79 10.63 15.14
CA ASP A 184 -0.27 11.51 14.69
C ASP A 184 0.10 12.14 13.33
N SER A 185 -0.73 11.84 12.32
CA SER A 185 -0.52 12.33 10.94
C SER A 185 -0.59 13.86 10.82
N SER A 186 -1.25 14.53 11.77
CA SER A 186 -1.35 15.99 11.80
C SER A 186 -0.05 16.66 12.23
N ILE A 187 0.87 15.92 12.87
CA ILE A 187 2.19 16.45 13.24
C ILE A 187 3.12 16.39 12.03
N THR A 188 3.34 17.54 11.44
CA THR A 188 4.22 17.74 10.27
C THR A 188 5.49 18.50 10.61
N ASN A 189 5.54 19.14 11.80
CA ASN A 189 6.68 19.87 12.30
C ASN A 189 7.30 19.16 13.51
N TYR A 190 8.58 18.79 13.40
CA TYR A 190 9.36 18.12 14.43
C TYR A 190 10.81 18.60 14.38
N SER A 191 11.52 18.35 15.48
CA SER A 191 12.93 18.79 15.56
C SER A 191 13.83 17.92 14.68
N ASN A 192 14.74 18.56 13.97
CA ASN A 192 15.69 17.89 13.08
C ASN A 192 16.56 16.84 13.79
N ASN A 193 16.82 16.98 15.08
CA ASN A 193 17.59 15.99 15.84
C ASN A 193 16.84 14.65 16.07
N LEU A 194 15.56 14.57 15.75
CA LEU A 194 14.78 13.32 15.78
C LEU A 194 14.93 12.52 14.50
N ILE A 195 15.46 13.12 13.42
CA ILE A 195 15.63 12.45 12.13
C ILE A 195 16.83 11.50 12.24
N ILE A 196 16.56 10.22 12.09
CA ILE A 196 17.60 9.17 12.09
C ILE A 196 18.15 9.00 10.67
N LYS A 197 17.26 9.06 9.67
CA LYS A 197 17.60 8.82 8.27
C LYS A 197 16.59 9.55 7.40
N THR A 198 16.92 9.73 6.14
CA THR A 198 15.96 10.13 5.10
C THR A 198 15.73 9.00 4.12
N GLY A 199 14.72 9.12 3.28
CA GLY A 199 14.46 8.13 2.24
C GLY A 199 13.50 8.66 1.19
N THR A 200 13.45 7.95 0.06
CA THR A 200 12.51 8.23 -1.02
C THR A 200 11.71 6.97 -1.33
N ILE A 201 10.40 7.06 -1.19
CA ILE A 201 9.45 6.06 -1.65
C ILE A 201 9.05 6.42 -3.08
N ILE A 202 9.15 5.46 -3.99
CA ILE A 202 8.72 5.62 -5.38
C ILE A 202 7.49 4.75 -5.60
N ALA A 203 6.41 5.38 -6.04
CA ALA A 203 5.20 4.69 -6.45
C ALA A 203 4.93 4.95 -7.93
N GLN A 204 4.54 3.92 -8.66
CA GLN A 204 4.13 4.02 -10.05
C GLN A 204 2.61 4.19 -10.13
N ASN A 205 2.17 5.23 -10.82
CA ASN A 205 0.75 5.44 -11.13
C ASN A 205 0.40 4.69 -12.42
N ILE A 206 -0.52 3.75 -12.33
CA ILE A 206 -1.02 3.01 -13.48
C ILE A 206 -2.54 3.01 -13.39
N ASP A 207 -3.19 3.61 -14.37
CA ASP A 207 -4.65 3.73 -14.43
C ASP A 207 -5.27 4.36 -13.17
N GLY A 208 -4.57 5.34 -12.57
CA GLY A 208 -5.01 6.04 -11.37
C GLY A 208 -4.77 5.30 -10.07
N GLN A 209 -4.13 4.13 -10.10
CA GLN A 209 -3.73 3.37 -8.92
C GLN A 209 -2.22 3.45 -8.71
N LEU A 210 -1.82 3.73 -7.46
CA LEU A 210 -0.40 3.77 -7.07
C LEU A 210 0.08 2.38 -6.67
N TYR A 211 1.20 1.96 -7.26
CA TYR A 211 1.91 0.72 -6.93
C TYR A 211 3.29 1.05 -6.38
N LEU A 212 3.62 0.49 -5.23
CA LEU A 212 4.93 0.68 -4.60
C LEU A 212 6.02 0.04 -5.48
N SER A 213 7.00 0.84 -5.88
CA SER A 213 8.06 0.41 -6.78
C SER A 213 9.39 0.24 -6.06
N SER A 214 9.74 1.21 -5.20
CA SER A 214 11.05 1.28 -4.55
C SER A 214 10.94 2.03 -3.22
N PHE A 215 11.83 1.74 -2.29
CA PHE A 215 12.06 2.54 -1.10
C PHE A 215 13.56 2.61 -0.81
N THR A 216 14.16 3.75 -1.11
CA THR A 216 15.60 3.97 -0.94
C THR A 216 15.89 4.71 0.36
N LEU A 217 16.89 4.26 1.12
CA LEU A 217 17.42 4.96 2.28
C LEU A 217 18.58 5.87 1.89
N GLU A 218 18.62 7.08 2.44
CA GLU A 218 19.65 8.07 2.17
C GLU A 218 20.18 8.67 3.47
N ASN A 219 21.48 9.03 3.47
CA ASN A 219 22.03 9.79 4.58
C ASN A 219 21.48 11.21 4.55
N ARG A 220 21.34 11.78 5.73
CA ARG A 220 21.01 13.18 5.87
C ARG A 220 22.11 14.06 5.25
N GLU A 221 21.73 15.10 4.51
CA GLU A 221 22.68 15.99 3.82
C GLU A 221 23.64 16.73 4.75
N ASP A 222 23.25 16.93 6.00
CA ASP A 222 24.06 17.68 7.01
C ASP A 222 25.24 16.87 7.56
N GLU A 223 25.42 15.60 7.18
CA GLU A 223 26.51 14.72 7.62
C GLU A 223 27.69 14.64 6.63
N ARG A 224 27.77 15.59 5.67
CA ARG A 224 28.88 15.68 4.71
C ARG A 224 29.90 16.76 5.10
#